data_01f0989a8009491dd2f4b27ec2148c2a
#
_entry.id   01f0989a8009491dd2f4b27ec2148c2a
#
_cell.length_a   1.000
_cell.length_b   1.000
_cell.length_c   1.000
_cell.angle_alpha   90.00
_cell.angle_beta   90.00
_cell.angle_gamma   90.00
#
_symmetry.space_group_name_H-M   'P 1'
#
loop_
_entity.id
_entity.type
_entity.pdbx_description
1 polymer ?
#
loop_
_entity_poly.entity_id
_entity_poly.type
_entity_poly.pdbx_seq_one_letter_code
_entity_poly.pdbx_strand_id
1 'polypeptide(L)'
;GFNRRFDPSHKSVRDAVLEGKVGETHLARITSRDPGPPPIEYIKVSGGIFIDMMIHDLDMAAYTVGSPIVEVYAKGAVRIDPAIGAAGDIDTAVVILTHADGTLTTIDNSREAKYGYDQRVEVFGSKGLAASDNPMMHAGITMNAEGTQATPLPYFFLERYADSYVHQWEAFRDYLQSGGISPASAQDARAPIAAAIAAKESLTTGHPVKVK
;
A
#
# COMPACT_ATOMS: atom_id res chain seq x y z
N GLY A 1 2.62 -3.38 -13.95
CA GLY A 1 3.41 -2.44 -13.17
C GLY A 1 2.70 -2.01 -11.91
N PHE A 2 3.47 -1.68 -10.90
CA PHE A 2 2.98 -1.11 -9.64
C PHE A 2 3.19 0.40 -9.67
N ASN A 3 2.16 1.14 -10.04
CA ASN A 3 2.23 2.60 -10.23
C ASN A 3 2.67 3.37 -8.98
N ARG A 4 2.37 2.87 -7.78
CA ARG A 4 2.75 3.53 -6.51
C ARG A 4 4.27 3.70 -6.33
N ARG A 5 5.10 2.86 -6.96
CA ARG A 5 6.57 3.01 -7.00
C ARG A 5 7.01 4.31 -7.69
N PHE A 6 6.18 4.86 -8.56
CA PHE A 6 6.42 6.06 -9.34
C PHE A 6 5.72 7.31 -8.77
N ASP A 7 4.99 7.15 -7.66
CA ASP A 7 4.42 8.28 -6.92
C ASP A 7 5.54 9.08 -6.23
N PRO A 8 5.65 10.39 -6.46
CA PRO A 8 6.74 11.19 -5.92
C PRO A 8 6.85 11.13 -4.39
N SER A 9 5.70 11.09 -3.69
CA SER A 9 5.68 11.04 -2.23
C SER A 9 6.17 9.69 -1.69
N HIS A 10 5.68 8.57 -2.24
CA HIS A 10 6.14 7.24 -1.83
C HIS A 10 7.59 6.98 -2.24
N LYS A 11 7.98 7.44 -3.44
CA LYS A 11 9.36 7.36 -3.91
C LYS A 11 10.32 8.10 -2.98
N SER A 12 9.94 9.26 -2.46
CA SER A 12 10.79 10.02 -1.53
C SER A 12 11.11 9.26 -0.24
N VAL A 13 10.17 8.44 0.25
CA VAL A 13 10.42 7.54 1.39
C VAL A 13 11.45 6.48 1.02
N ARG A 14 11.30 5.85 -0.15
CA ARG A 14 12.29 4.88 -0.66
C ARG A 14 13.66 5.50 -0.81
N ASP A 15 13.75 6.69 -1.41
CA ASP A 15 15.02 7.40 -1.63
C ASP A 15 15.69 7.71 -0.28
N ALA A 16 14.94 8.15 0.73
CA ALA A 16 15.47 8.42 2.08
C ALA A 16 16.05 7.16 2.76
N VAL A 17 15.43 5.99 2.54
CA VAL A 17 15.95 4.70 3.02
C VAL A 17 17.25 4.35 2.29
N LEU A 18 17.27 4.43 0.95
CA LEU A 18 18.46 4.13 0.12
C LEU A 18 19.65 5.04 0.45
N GLU A 19 19.38 6.31 0.72
CA GLU A 19 20.40 7.30 1.10
C GLU A 19 20.87 7.15 2.56
N GLY A 20 20.31 6.20 3.31
CA GLY A 20 20.66 5.95 4.71
C GLY A 20 20.21 7.04 5.69
N LYS A 21 19.26 7.90 5.28
CA LYS A 21 18.73 8.99 6.12
C LYS A 21 17.99 8.47 7.35
N VAL A 22 17.31 7.31 7.24
CA VAL A 22 16.62 6.66 8.36
C VAL A 22 17.55 5.73 9.17
N GLY A 23 18.74 5.43 8.65
CA GLY A 23 19.67 4.46 9.26
C GLY A 23 19.24 3.02 9.03
N GLU A 24 19.49 2.13 10.00
CA GLU A 24 18.99 0.76 10.01
C GLU A 24 17.47 0.80 10.19
N THR A 25 16.73 0.18 9.25
CA THR A 25 15.26 0.16 9.29
C THR A 25 14.76 -0.81 10.36
N HIS A 26 13.89 -0.34 11.23
CA HIS A 26 13.30 -1.14 12.30
C HIS A 26 11.86 -1.54 11.98
N LEU A 27 11.04 -0.54 11.61
CA LEU A 27 9.61 -0.70 11.38
C LEU A 27 9.18 0.04 10.12
N ALA A 28 8.19 -0.52 9.41
CA ALA A 28 7.41 0.23 8.43
C ALA A 28 5.92 0.14 8.76
N ARG A 29 5.16 1.14 8.34
CA ARG A 29 3.71 1.19 8.47
C ARG A 29 3.10 1.65 7.17
N ILE A 30 2.06 0.94 6.73
CA ILE A 30 1.29 1.28 5.54
C ILE A 30 -0.18 1.33 5.91
N THR A 31 -0.83 2.43 5.56
CA THR A 31 -2.28 2.59 5.65
C THR A 31 -2.83 2.74 4.25
N SER A 32 -3.84 1.94 3.91
CA SER A 32 -4.51 1.99 2.61
C SER A 32 -6.01 1.80 2.81
N ARG A 33 -6.79 2.87 2.59
CA ARG A 33 -8.23 2.86 2.81
C ARG A 33 -8.93 3.51 1.62
N ASP A 34 -9.88 2.76 1.05
CA ASP A 34 -10.71 3.24 -0.06
C ASP A 34 -11.86 4.13 0.45
N PRO A 35 -12.41 5.03 -0.34
CA PRO A 35 -13.54 5.88 0.07
C PRO A 35 -14.86 5.12 0.19
N GLY A 36 -14.97 3.95 -0.44
CA GLY A 36 -16.10 3.05 -0.39
C GLY A 36 -15.81 1.73 -1.10
N PRO A 37 -16.54 0.65 -0.75
CA PRO A 37 -16.32 -0.67 -1.33
C PRO A 37 -16.74 -0.70 -2.81
N PRO A 38 -16.07 -1.54 -3.63
CA PRO A 38 -16.49 -1.78 -5.00
C PRO A 38 -17.81 -2.59 -5.04
N PRO A 39 -18.49 -2.66 -6.20
CA PRO A 39 -19.69 -3.48 -6.35
C PRO A 39 -19.46 -4.94 -6.00
N ILE A 40 -20.46 -5.60 -5.41
CA ILE A 40 -20.38 -7.02 -4.98
C ILE A 40 -20.01 -7.96 -6.13
N GLU A 41 -20.50 -7.70 -7.34
CA GLU A 41 -20.16 -8.51 -8.52
C GLU A 41 -18.65 -8.43 -8.86
N TYR A 42 -18.02 -7.30 -8.60
CA TYR A 42 -16.56 -7.17 -8.74
C TYR A 42 -15.83 -7.95 -7.62
N ILE A 43 -16.29 -7.85 -6.37
CA ILE A 43 -15.69 -8.57 -5.23
C ILE A 43 -15.64 -10.08 -5.47
N LYS A 44 -16.69 -10.66 -6.04
CA LYS A 44 -16.77 -12.11 -6.35
C LYS A 44 -15.66 -12.61 -7.28
N VAL A 45 -15.09 -11.73 -8.11
CA VAL A 45 -14.10 -12.10 -9.13
C VAL A 45 -12.74 -11.42 -8.94
N SER A 46 -12.62 -10.50 -8.01
CA SER A 46 -11.39 -9.69 -7.79
C SER A 46 -10.22 -10.48 -7.19
N GLY A 47 -10.50 -11.62 -6.57
CA GLY A 47 -9.51 -12.40 -5.80
C GLY A 47 -9.47 -12.07 -4.31
N GLY A 48 -10.31 -11.12 -3.85
CA GLY A 48 -10.44 -10.68 -2.46
C GLY A 48 -9.45 -9.59 -2.08
N ILE A 49 -9.63 -9.05 -0.87
CA ILE A 49 -8.92 -7.84 -0.41
C ILE A 49 -7.39 -7.94 -0.54
N PHE A 50 -6.80 -9.12 -0.32
CA PHE A 50 -5.34 -9.29 -0.38
C PHE A 50 -4.78 -9.23 -1.80
N ILE A 51 -5.52 -9.74 -2.80
CA ILE A 51 -5.09 -9.76 -4.21
C ILE A 51 -5.50 -8.47 -4.92
N ASP A 52 -6.68 -7.94 -4.60
CA ASP A 52 -7.25 -6.78 -5.27
C ASP A 52 -6.69 -5.45 -4.72
N MET A 53 -6.69 -5.29 -3.40
CA MET A 53 -6.32 -4.05 -2.73
C MET A 53 -4.92 -4.09 -2.12
N MET A 54 -4.68 -5.03 -1.19
CA MET A 54 -3.44 -5.09 -0.39
C MET A 54 -2.20 -5.43 -1.23
N ILE A 55 -2.35 -5.99 -2.42
CA ILE A 55 -1.21 -6.32 -3.30
C ILE A 55 -0.32 -5.09 -3.56
N HIS A 56 -0.91 -3.90 -3.64
CA HIS A 56 -0.18 -2.64 -3.79
C HIS A 56 0.63 -2.29 -2.54
N ASP A 57 0.10 -2.60 -1.36
CA ASP A 57 0.75 -2.33 -0.08
C ASP A 57 1.87 -3.34 0.20
N LEU A 58 1.67 -4.61 -0.19
CA LEU A 58 2.71 -5.64 -0.15
C LEU A 58 3.89 -5.31 -1.07
N ASP A 59 3.61 -4.77 -2.26
CA ASP A 59 4.65 -4.23 -3.14
C ASP A 59 5.37 -3.04 -2.48
N MET A 60 4.63 -2.08 -1.94
CA MET A 60 5.20 -0.91 -1.27
C MET A 60 6.02 -1.27 -0.04
N ALA A 61 5.62 -2.28 0.74
CA ALA A 61 6.39 -2.76 1.90
C ALA A 61 7.79 -3.25 1.46
N ALA A 62 7.84 -4.17 0.50
CA ALA A 62 9.11 -4.67 -0.02
C ALA A 62 9.93 -3.57 -0.71
N TYR A 63 9.28 -2.68 -1.47
CA TYR A 63 9.92 -1.58 -2.18
C TYR A 63 10.55 -0.55 -1.24
N THR A 64 9.81 -0.06 -0.24
CA THR A 64 10.29 1.01 0.65
C THR A 64 11.31 0.52 1.66
N VAL A 65 11.11 -0.66 2.25
CA VAL A 65 12.07 -1.29 3.17
C VAL A 65 13.33 -1.73 2.41
N GLY A 66 13.18 -2.24 1.19
CA GLY A 66 14.31 -2.74 0.38
C GLY A 66 14.72 -4.16 0.74
N SER A 67 13.88 -4.90 1.46
CA SER A 67 14.10 -6.28 1.89
C SER A 67 12.90 -7.15 1.54
N PRO A 68 13.09 -8.40 1.07
CA PRO A 68 11.99 -9.30 0.73
C PRO A 68 11.11 -9.63 1.94
N ILE A 69 9.80 -9.80 1.71
CA ILE A 69 8.87 -10.32 2.71
C ILE A 69 9.06 -11.85 2.80
N VAL A 70 9.30 -12.38 4.00
CA VAL A 70 9.52 -13.81 4.23
C VAL A 70 8.43 -14.48 5.06
N GLU A 71 7.62 -13.70 5.78
CA GLU A 71 6.51 -14.22 6.59
C GLU A 71 5.38 -13.21 6.67
N VAL A 72 4.14 -13.69 6.70
CA VAL A 72 2.91 -12.90 6.79
C VAL A 72 2.02 -13.44 7.91
N TYR A 73 1.52 -12.55 8.77
CA TYR A 73 0.44 -12.83 9.71
C TYR A 73 -0.72 -11.87 9.47
N ALA A 74 -1.88 -12.41 9.12
CA ALA A 74 -3.05 -11.64 8.74
C ALA A 74 -4.24 -11.86 9.67
N LYS A 75 -4.94 -10.79 10.02
CA LYS A 75 -6.27 -10.77 10.62
C LYS A 75 -7.20 -9.89 9.80
N GLY A 76 -8.46 -10.27 9.73
CA GLY A 76 -9.47 -9.49 9.02
C GLY A 76 -10.88 -9.81 9.46
N ALA A 77 -11.79 -8.93 9.07
CA ALA A 77 -13.20 -9.04 9.43
C ALA A 77 -14.08 -8.35 8.39
N VAL A 78 -15.36 -8.65 8.42
CA VAL A 78 -16.42 -7.90 7.74
C VAL A 78 -16.95 -6.85 8.71
N ARG A 79 -16.67 -5.57 8.45
CA ARG A 79 -17.02 -4.44 9.32
C ARG A 79 -17.89 -3.39 8.64
N ILE A 80 -17.94 -3.41 7.30
CA ILE A 80 -18.57 -2.38 6.47
C ILE A 80 -19.88 -2.92 5.89
N ASP A 81 -19.83 -3.98 5.08
CA ASP A 81 -20.98 -4.54 4.39
C ASP A 81 -21.05 -6.08 4.54
N PRO A 82 -22.10 -6.62 5.20
CA PRO A 82 -22.31 -8.06 5.32
C PRO A 82 -22.35 -8.80 3.97
N ALA A 83 -22.73 -8.12 2.88
CA ALA A 83 -22.76 -8.72 1.55
C ALA A 83 -21.35 -9.10 1.04
N ILE A 84 -20.30 -8.38 1.49
CA ILE A 84 -18.90 -8.74 1.21
C ILE A 84 -18.56 -10.10 1.84
N GLY A 85 -18.97 -10.29 3.10
CA GLY A 85 -18.82 -11.57 3.80
C GLY A 85 -19.58 -12.69 3.12
N ALA A 86 -20.81 -12.44 2.67
CA ALA A 86 -21.62 -13.39 1.92
C ALA A 86 -21.00 -13.76 0.56
N ALA A 87 -20.20 -12.84 -0.03
CA ALA A 87 -19.43 -13.10 -1.24
C ALA A 87 -18.11 -13.86 -0.98
N GLY A 88 -17.78 -14.17 0.27
CA GLY A 88 -16.58 -14.92 0.67
C GLY A 88 -15.31 -14.08 0.83
N ASP A 89 -15.45 -12.77 0.99
CA ASP A 89 -14.33 -11.83 1.22
C ASP A 89 -14.48 -11.10 2.57
N ILE A 90 -13.51 -10.27 2.89
CA ILE A 90 -13.49 -9.34 4.02
C ILE A 90 -13.31 -7.91 3.51
N ASP A 91 -13.66 -6.91 4.33
CA ASP A 91 -13.55 -5.50 3.98
C ASP A 91 -12.57 -4.72 4.86
N THR A 92 -12.07 -5.35 5.91
CA THR A 92 -11.13 -4.76 6.86
C THR A 92 -10.06 -5.79 7.21
N ALA A 93 -8.77 -5.40 7.08
CA ALA A 93 -7.65 -6.28 7.36
C ALA A 93 -6.50 -5.54 8.05
N VAL A 94 -5.81 -6.26 8.96
CA VAL A 94 -4.53 -5.85 9.53
C VAL A 94 -3.54 -6.99 9.31
N VAL A 95 -2.35 -6.64 8.79
CA VAL A 95 -1.31 -7.61 8.47
C VAL A 95 0.01 -7.18 9.10
N ILE A 96 0.75 -8.16 9.62
CA ILE A 96 2.14 -8.02 10.06
C ILE A 96 3.00 -8.81 9.09
N LEU A 97 4.04 -8.16 8.56
CA LEU A 97 5.05 -8.78 7.70
C LEU A 97 6.38 -8.84 8.43
N THR A 98 7.11 -9.93 8.23
CA THR A 98 8.52 -10.03 8.59
C THR A 98 9.34 -10.02 7.31
N HIS A 99 10.34 -9.14 7.24
CA HIS A 99 11.29 -9.08 6.14
C HIS A 99 12.53 -9.94 6.40
N ALA A 100 13.30 -10.24 5.34
CA ALA A 100 14.47 -11.09 5.42
C ALA A 100 15.60 -10.51 6.30
N ASP A 101 15.68 -9.19 6.43
CA ASP A 101 16.60 -8.46 7.30
C ASP A 101 16.12 -8.30 8.75
N GLY A 102 14.94 -8.82 9.07
CA GLY A 102 14.32 -8.71 10.39
C GLY A 102 13.41 -7.49 10.57
N THR A 103 13.35 -6.56 9.62
CA THR A 103 12.41 -5.44 9.65
C THR A 103 10.97 -5.95 9.73
N LEU A 104 10.13 -5.26 10.49
CA LEU A 104 8.70 -5.54 10.59
C LEU A 104 7.89 -4.48 9.87
N THR A 105 6.86 -4.89 9.14
CA THR A 105 5.89 -3.98 8.53
C THR A 105 4.48 -4.28 9.02
N THR A 106 3.72 -3.24 9.34
CA THR A 106 2.28 -3.35 9.58
C THR A 106 1.52 -2.72 8.43
N ILE A 107 0.46 -3.39 7.96
CA ILE A 107 -0.48 -2.86 6.96
C ILE A 107 -1.86 -2.85 7.56
N ASP A 108 -2.60 -1.74 7.46
CA ASP A 108 -4.03 -1.68 7.71
C ASP A 108 -4.78 -1.30 6.43
N ASN A 109 -5.78 -2.12 6.07
CA ASN A 109 -6.65 -1.89 4.94
C ASN A 109 -8.11 -1.80 5.37
N SER A 110 -8.84 -0.89 4.74
CA SER A 110 -10.30 -0.80 4.85
C SER A 110 -10.90 -0.44 3.49
N ARG A 111 -11.99 -1.11 3.11
CA ARG A 111 -12.72 -0.76 1.89
C ARG A 111 -13.63 0.47 2.06
N GLU A 112 -13.58 1.15 3.22
CA GLU A 112 -14.31 2.40 3.41
C GLU A 112 -13.58 3.35 4.38
N ALA A 113 -13.35 4.58 3.91
CA ALA A 113 -12.90 5.73 4.69
C ALA A 113 -13.72 6.95 4.28
N LYS A 114 -14.64 7.39 5.15
CA LYS A 114 -15.56 8.49 4.85
C LYS A 114 -14.88 9.84 4.60
N TYR A 115 -13.61 9.98 4.98
CA TYR A 115 -12.83 11.20 4.80
C TYR A 115 -12.02 11.23 3.49
N GLY A 116 -12.08 10.17 2.66
CA GLY A 116 -11.45 10.11 1.35
C GLY A 116 -10.45 8.95 1.20
N TYR A 117 -9.72 8.96 0.08
CA TYR A 117 -8.75 7.92 -0.28
C TYR A 117 -7.46 8.09 0.51
N ASP A 118 -7.28 7.28 1.57
CA ASP A 118 -6.16 7.40 2.53
C ASP A 118 -5.05 6.40 2.21
N GLN A 119 -3.88 6.93 1.78
CA GLN A 119 -2.75 6.14 1.30
C GLN A 119 -1.44 6.69 1.89
N ARG A 120 -0.93 6.06 2.94
CA ARG A 120 0.25 6.54 3.68
C ARG A 120 1.28 5.45 3.83
N VAL A 121 2.56 5.84 3.79
CA VAL A 121 3.72 4.98 4.02
C VAL A 121 4.66 5.66 5.00
N GLU A 122 5.13 4.93 6.00
CA GLU A 122 6.11 5.37 6.98
C GLU A 122 7.19 4.32 7.14
N VAL A 123 8.46 4.74 7.19
CA VAL A 123 9.61 3.89 7.53
C VAL A 123 10.38 4.55 8.65
N PHE A 124 10.53 3.83 9.77
CA PHE A 124 11.25 4.25 10.96
C PHE A 124 12.51 3.42 11.16
N GLY A 125 13.61 4.07 11.51
CA GLY A 125 14.88 3.40 11.76
C GLY A 125 15.75 4.12 12.78
N SER A 126 17.00 3.65 12.92
CA SER A 126 17.94 4.06 13.98
C SER A 126 18.37 5.53 13.94
N LYS A 127 18.17 6.23 12.81
CA LYS A 127 18.55 7.65 12.66
C LYS A 127 17.36 8.58 12.47
N GLY A 128 16.15 8.04 12.29
CA GLY A 128 14.98 8.87 12.08
C GLY A 128 13.83 8.15 11.37
N LEU A 129 12.96 8.94 10.78
CA LEU A 129 11.73 8.50 10.14
C LEU A 129 11.58 9.21 8.78
N ALA A 130 11.15 8.47 7.78
CA ALA A 130 10.68 9.00 6.51
C ALA A 130 9.21 8.58 6.30
N ALA A 131 8.37 9.52 5.92
CA ALA A 131 6.95 9.25 5.70
C ALA A 131 6.41 9.99 4.48
N SER A 132 5.44 9.39 3.83
CA SER A 132 4.56 10.04 2.86
C SER A 132 3.15 10.13 3.44
N ASP A 133 2.57 11.31 3.35
CA ASP A 133 1.18 11.57 3.74
C ASP A 133 0.30 11.79 2.50
N ASN A 134 -1.00 11.93 2.71
CA ASN A 134 -1.94 12.19 1.63
C ASN A 134 -1.78 13.63 1.11
N PRO A 135 -1.57 13.82 -0.21
CA PRO A 135 -1.60 15.16 -0.78
C PRO A 135 -3.02 15.73 -0.72
N MET A 136 -3.11 17.00 -0.38
CA MET A 136 -4.37 17.74 -0.44
C MET A 136 -4.65 18.19 -1.87
N MET A 137 -5.93 18.28 -2.26
CA MET A 137 -6.33 18.79 -3.59
C MET A 137 -5.87 20.24 -3.83
N HIS A 138 -5.80 21.04 -2.77
CA HIS A 138 -5.24 22.40 -2.76
C HIS A 138 -4.94 22.84 -1.32
N ALA A 139 -4.18 23.90 -1.16
CA ALA A 139 -3.78 24.42 0.15
C ALA A 139 -4.78 25.40 0.79
N GLY A 140 -5.96 25.60 0.19
CA GLY A 140 -6.99 26.51 0.72
C GLY A 140 -7.61 25.96 2.01
N ILE A 141 -7.80 26.85 3.00
CA ILE A 141 -8.47 26.57 4.26
C ILE A 141 -9.60 27.59 4.47
N THR A 142 -10.67 27.16 5.13
CA THR A 142 -11.73 28.05 5.62
C THR A 142 -11.69 28.08 7.15
N MET A 143 -11.70 29.29 7.73
CA MET A 143 -11.68 29.48 9.18
C MET A 143 -12.90 30.29 9.58
N ASN A 144 -13.66 29.80 10.55
CA ASN A 144 -14.84 30.47 11.12
C ASN A 144 -15.03 30.06 12.60
N ALA A 145 -16.15 30.44 13.21
CA ALA A 145 -16.45 30.12 14.61
C ALA A 145 -16.59 28.60 14.88
N GLU A 146 -16.80 27.78 13.86
CA GLU A 146 -16.92 26.33 13.95
C GLU A 146 -15.57 25.63 13.88
N GLY A 147 -14.50 26.34 13.49
CA GLY A 147 -13.13 25.83 13.44
C GLY A 147 -12.44 26.07 12.10
N THR A 148 -11.43 25.25 11.82
CA THR A 148 -10.67 25.26 10.57
C THR A 148 -11.04 24.06 9.73
N GLN A 149 -11.42 24.31 8.48
CA GLN A 149 -11.69 23.27 7.48
C GLN A 149 -10.67 23.37 6.35
N ALA A 150 -10.05 22.24 6.02
CA ALA A 150 -9.19 22.07 4.86
C ALA A 150 -9.96 21.40 3.72
N THR A 151 -9.36 21.36 2.51
CA THR A 151 -9.89 20.58 1.40
C THR A 151 -9.97 19.09 1.76
N PRO A 152 -10.96 18.33 1.28
CA PRO A 152 -10.97 16.88 1.43
C PRO A 152 -9.79 16.24 0.67
N LEU A 153 -9.46 15.01 1.04
CA LEU A 153 -8.52 14.19 0.28
C LEU A 153 -9.06 13.92 -1.14
N PRO A 154 -8.18 13.57 -2.11
CA PRO A 154 -8.62 13.03 -3.38
C PRO A 154 -9.65 11.93 -3.17
N TYR A 155 -10.68 11.90 -4.00
CA TYR A 155 -11.78 10.93 -3.79
C TYR A 155 -11.32 9.50 -4.10
N PHE A 156 -10.49 9.31 -5.16
CA PHE A 156 -10.12 7.96 -5.58
C PHE A 156 -8.73 7.90 -6.21
N PHE A 157 -8.29 6.69 -6.58
CA PHE A 157 -6.93 6.44 -7.06
C PHE A 157 -6.58 7.18 -8.36
N LEU A 158 -7.55 7.45 -9.22
CA LEU A 158 -7.32 8.19 -10.48
C LEU A 158 -6.84 9.62 -10.22
N GLU A 159 -7.41 10.27 -9.21
CA GLU A 159 -7.00 11.63 -8.80
C GLU A 159 -5.70 11.58 -8.01
N ARG A 160 -5.61 10.64 -7.04
CA ARG A 160 -4.45 10.51 -6.14
C ARG A 160 -3.15 10.15 -6.88
N TYR A 161 -3.24 9.31 -7.90
CA TYR A 161 -2.10 8.74 -8.58
C TYR A 161 -1.96 9.17 -10.04
N ALA A 162 -2.60 10.24 -10.48
CA ALA A 162 -2.53 10.71 -11.87
C ALA A 162 -1.08 10.85 -12.35
N ASP A 163 -0.23 11.54 -11.59
CA ASP A 163 1.18 11.75 -11.93
C ASP A 163 1.99 10.44 -11.89
N SER A 164 1.65 9.52 -11.00
CA SER A 164 2.37 8.25 -10.90
C SER A 164 2.20 7.38 -12.15
N TYR A 165 1.06 7.44 -12.82
CA TYR A 165 0.85 6.75 -14.10
C TYR A 165 1.68 7.38 -15.23
N VAL A 166 1.82 8.70 -15.25
CA VAL A 166 2.68 9.40 -16.22
C VAL A 166 4.14 8.99 -15.99
N HIS A 167 4.62 9.11 -14.76
CA HIS A 167 6.00 8.74 -14.40
C HIS A 167 6.30 7.24 -14.65
N GLN A 168 5.31 6.36 -14.47
CA GLN A 168 5.46 4.94 -14.81
C GLN A 168 5.72 4.76 -16.30
N TRP A 169 4.98 5.46 -17.17
CA TRP A 169 5.18 5.40 -18.62
C TRP A 169 6.50 6.02 -19.06
N GLU A 170 6.92 7.12 -18.43
CA GLU A 170 8.22 7.74 -18.69
C GLU A 170 9.36 6.77 -18.32
N ALA A 171 9.31 6.17 -17.13
CA ALA A 171 10.30 5.20 -16.69
C ALA A 171 10.34 3.94 -17.59
N PHE A 172 9.19 3.49 -18.10
CA PHE A 172 9.13 2.37 -19.05
C PHE A 172 9.71 2.75 -20.42
N ARG A 173 9.41 3.94 -20.94
CA ARG A 173 10.01 4.48 -22.16
C ARG A 173 11.54 4.53 -22.04
N ASP A 174 12.04 5.08 -20.94
CA ASP A 174 13.48 5.23 -20.71
C ASP A 174 14.18 3.86 -20.60
N TYR A 175 13.53 2.89 -19.96
CA TYR A 175 13.98 1.50 -19.93
C TYR A 175 14.07 0.89 -21.34
N LEU A 176 13.08 1.12 -22.20
CA LEU A 176 13.10 0.61 -23.58
C LEU A 176 14.22 1.25 -24.42
N GLN A 177 14.55 2.52 -24.17
CA GLN A 177 15.58 3.26 -24.90
C GLN A 177 17.00 2.95 -24.42
N SER A 178 17.21 2.84 -23.11
CA SER A 178 18.54 2.67 -22.52
C SER A 178 18.89 1.21 -22.20
N GLY A 179 17.90 0.32 -22.13
CA GLY A 179 18.05 -1.02 -21.60
C GLY A 179 18.25 -1.04 -20.08
N GLY A 180 18.79 -2.11 -19.56
CA GLY A 180 19.08 -2.27 -18.13
C GLY A 180 18.04 -3.06 -17.37
N ILE A 181 17.78 -2.70 -16.10
CA ILE A 181 16.82 -3.38 -15.22
C ILE A 181 15.48 -2.65 -15.31
N SER A 182 14.41 -3.40 -15.56
CA SER A 182 13.05 -2.85 -15.55
C SER A 182 12.73 -2.25 -14.18
N PRO A 183 12.17 -1.03 -14.10
CA PRO A 183 11.81 -0.38 -12.84
C PRO A 183 10.68 -1.10 -12.08
N ALA A 184 9.95 -1.98 -12.76
CA ALA A 184 8.94 -2.89 -12.20
C ALA A 184 8.94 -4.20 -12.98
N SER A 185 9.82 -5.11 -12.62
CA SER A 185 10.07 -6.38 -13.32
C SER A 185 8.96 -7.42 -13.07
N ALA A 186 9.01 -8.54 -13.78
CA ALA A 186 8.14 -9.69 -13.52
C ALA A 186 8.38 -10.29 -12.13
N GLN A 187 9.63 -10.26 -11.64
CA GLN A 187 9.96 -10.73 -10.29
C GLN A 187 9.34 -9.81 -9.22
N ASP A 188 9.38 -8.49 -9.44
CA ASP A 188 8.72 -7.53 -8.56
C ASP A 188 7.20 -7.75 -8.52
N ALA A 189 6.59 -8.17 -9.61
CA ALA A 189 5.16 -8.48 -9.66
C ALA A 189 4.82 -9.82 -8.97
N ARG A 190 5.73 -10.81 -9.00
CA ARG A 190 5.51 -12.12 -8.39
C ARG A 190 5.53 -12.05 -6.86
N ALA A 191 6.45 -11.30 -6.28
CA ALA A 191 6.66 -11.26 -4.83
C ALA A 191 5.41 -10.81 -4.03
N PRO A 192 4.72 -9.70 -4.35
CA PRO A 192 3.51 -9.30 -3.65
C PRO A 192 2.34 -10.28 -3.85
N ILE A 193 2.26 -10.99 -5.00
CA ILE A 193 1.27 -12.05 -5.20
C ILE A 193 1.53 -13.21 -4.23
N ALA A 194 2.76 -13.65 -4.08
CA ALA A 194 3.13 -14.71 -3.14
C ALA A 194 2.80 -14.31 -1.69
N ALA A 195 3.10 -13.07 -1.31
CA ALA A 195 2.75 -12.54 0.01
C ALA A 195 1.23 -12.42 0.22
N ALA A 196 0.45 -12.03 -0.81
CA ALA A 196 -1.01 -11.98 -0.74
C ALA A 196 -1.64 -13.37 -0.57
N ILE A 197 -1.10 -14.38 -1.23
CA ILE A 197 -1.51 -15.79 -1.05
C ILE A 197 -1.22 -16.26 0.38
N ALA A 198 -0.03 -15.93 0.91
CA ALA A 198 0.33 -16.23 2.30
C ALA A 198 -0.58 -15.50 3.30
N ALA A 199 -0.98 -14.26 3.02
CA ALA A 199 -1.93 -13.51 3.84
C ALA A 199 -3.31 -14.18 3.89
N LYS A 200 -3.81 -14.66 2.76
CA LYS A 200 -5.07 -15.40 2.67
C LYS A 200 -5.02 -16.73 3.45
N GLU A 201 -3.91 -17.46 3.33
CA GLU A 201 -3.68 -18.68 4.11
C GLU A 201 -3.61 -18.38 5.61
N SER A 202 -2.88 -17.32 6.00
CA SER A 202 -2.75 -16.87 7.40
C SER A 202 -4.10 -16.47 8.00
N LEU A 203 -4.93 -15.73 7.26
CA LEU A 203 -6.29 -15.39 7.69
C LEU A 203 -7.13 -16.65 7.98
N THR A 204 -7.02 -17.66 7.11
CA THR A 204 -7.80 -18.91 7.21
C THR A 204 -7.32 -19.80 8.36
N THR A 205 -6.00 -19.94 8.52
CA THR A 205 -5.38 -20.83 9.52
C THR A 205 -5.26 -20.18 10.90
N GLY A 206 -5.23 -18.86 10.96
CA GLY A 206 -4.98 -18.08 12.19
C GLY A 206 -3.51 -18.08 12.63
N HIS A 207 -2.59 -18.55 11.80
CA HIS A 207 -1.14 -18.65 12.07
C HIS A 207 -0.31 -17.84 11.08
N PRO A 208 0.94 -17.44 11.44
CA PRO A 208 1.91 -16.91 10.49
C PRO A 208 2.23 -17.91 9.37
N VAL A 209 2.41 -17.42 8.15
CA VAL A 209 2.70 -18.23 6.95
C VAL A 209 3.94 -17.71 6.26
N LYS A 210 4.86 -18.62 5.91
CA LYS A 210 6.08 -18.29 5.14
C LYS A 210 5.73 -17.99 3.67
N VAL A 211 6.32 -16.94 3.12
CA VAL A 211 6.20 -16.61 1.70
C VAL A 211 7.10 -17.54 0.88
N LYS A 212 6.53 -18.14 -0.20
CA LYS A 212 7.21 -19.14 -1.07
C LYS A 212 7.56 -18.57 -2.44
#